data_42eda6472f1be6ad3014570b74201f94
#
_entry.id   42eda6472f1be6ad3014570b74201f94
#
_cell.length_a   1.000
_cell.length_b   1.000
_cell.length_c   1.000
_cell.angle_alpha   90.00
_cell.angle_beta   90.00
_cell.angle_gamma   90.00
#
_symmetry.space_group_name_H-M   'P 1'
#
loop_
_entity.id
_entity.type
_entity.pdbx_description
1 polymer ?
#
loop_
_entity_poly.entity_id
_entity_poly.type
_entity_poly.pdbx_seq_one_letter_code
_entity_poly.pdbx_strand_id
1 'polypeptide(L)'
;TFLDTAFQYNNILRHGRVLGYKNPGRASTYGKVALYIQVPASTVALGPDNSYIPILRRGTRFTSKNGLNFVLTENVDFASPKNQSVVARTDPSTGAPTFYAIKAYGNVVSGVFLQENIEVGTFERFRRIEIRSPNISEIITVIDSEGNEYFEVDYLAQDIVFKELTNNNFKNDNVPSIIKPYLVSRKYIVQNERGRTFLQFGSGNPNKSNVVATPQEAAIELFGKTYTTSKTFDPTKLSNNQNYGIVPANTSLTVVYRTTNPTNSNVGVGSLNSVSSREFNYKDRTSLVPTTIQSVNVSLEVSNETPIVGDVTTPTSTDLKRRIYDTFPTQNRAVTQADYENLAYRMP
;
A
#
# COMPACT_ATOMS: atom_id res chain seq x y z
N THR A 1 6.59 33.65 13.70
CA THR A 1 6.98 32.60 14.64
C THR A 1 8.00 31.70 14.00
N PHE A 2 9.08 31.39 14.68
CA PHE A 2 10.11 30.46 14.26
C PHE A 2 9.75 29.05 14.77
N LEU A 3 10.36 28.02 14.20
CA LEU A 3 10.13 26.63 14.62
C LEU A 3 10.36 26.45 16.14
N ASP A 4 11.41 27.05 16.68
CA ASP A 4 11.77 26.91 18.07
C ASP A 4 10.75 27.55 19.04
N THR A 5 10.08 28.63 18.63
CA THR A 5 9.07 29.33 19.43
C THR A 5 7.63 28.85 19.18
N ALA A 6 7.42 27.91 18.28
CA ALA A 6 6.08 27.36 18.02
C ALA A 6 5.66 26.40 19.14
N PHE A 7 4.50 26.60 19.75
CA PHE A 7 3.96 25.74 20.82
C PHE A 7 2.89 24.78 20.28
N GLN A 8 2.07 25.24 19.35
CA GLN A 8 0.98 24.43 18.82
C GLN A 8 1.51 23.42 17.82
N TYR A 9 1.14 22.15 18.00
CA TYR A 9 1.55 21.03 17.18
C TYR A 9 1.33 21.28 15.68
N ASN A 10 0.15 21.80 15.30
CA ASN A 10 -0.16 22.13 13.91
C ASN A 10 0.72 23.25 13.31
N ASN A 11 1.13 24.22 14.13
CA ASN A 11 2.03 25.27 13.65
C ASN A 11 3.44 24.71 13.44
N ILE A 12 3.89 23.79 14.31
CA ILE A 12 5.16 23.08 14.14
C ILE A 12 5.15 22.30 12.82
N LEU A 13 4.07 21.56 12.52
CA LEU A 13 3.91 20.84 11.26
C LEU A 13 3.92 21.76 10.03
N ARG A 14 3.32 22.95 10.12
CA ARG A 14 3.36 23.95 9.03
C ARG A 14 4.77 24.46 8.78
N HIS A 15 5.52 24.77 9.82
CA HIS A 15 6.94 25.13 9.70
C HIS A 15 7.75 23.97 9.14
N GLY A 16 7.49 22.74 9.60
CA GLY A 16 8.14 21.54 9.10
C GLY A 16 7.94 21.34 7.60
N ARG A 17 6.72 21.58 7.11
CA ARG A 17 6.43 21.49 5.66
C ARG A 17 7.26 22.46 4.84
N VAL A 18 7.43 23.71 5.30
CA VAL A 18 8.28 24.71 4.65
C VAL A 18 9.74 24.27 4.62
N LEU A 19 10.19 23.55 5.64
CA LEU A 19 11.54 23.01 5.76
C LEU A 19 11.71 21.63 5.06
N GLY A 20 10.69 21.13 4.35
CA GLY A 20 10.75 19.85 3.63
C GLY A 20 10.37 18.61 4.44
N TYR A 21 9.91 18.77 5.70
CA TYR A 21 9.45 17.65 6.51
C TYR A 21 8.06 17.19 6.05
N LYS A 22 7.95 15.92 5.65
CA LYS A 22 6.69 15.26 5.32
C LYS A 22 6.19 14.53 6.60
N ASN A 23 5.03 14.93 7.11
CA ASN A 23 4.41 14.21 8.21
C ASN A 23 3.88 12.86 7.69
N PRO A 24 4.42 11.71 8.15
CA PRO A 24 4.02 10.39 7.65
C PRO A 24 2.58 9.99 8.06
N GLY A 25 1.89 10.82 8.85
CA GLY A 25 0.60 10.46 9.41
C GLY A 25 0.76 9.51 10.60
N ARG A 26 -0.22 8.63 10.80
CA ARG A 26 -0.18 7.65 11.87
C ARG A 26 0.54 6.39 11.43
N ALA A 27 1.46 5.90 12.25
CA ALA A 27 2.17 4.65 12.03
C ALA A 27 1.21 3.46 12.05
N SER A 28 1.54 2.43 11.29
CA SER A 28 0.81 1.17 11.21
C SER A 28 1.66 0.04 11.74
N THR A 29 1.01 -0.98 12.30
CA THR A 29 1.70 -2.21 12.68
C THR A 29 1.76 -3.18 11.51
N TYR A 30 2.90 -3.84 11.36
CA TYR A 30 3.14 -4.86 10.36
C TYR A 30 3.54 -6.16 11.05
N GLY A 31 3.12 -7.28 10.48
CA GLY A 31 3.51 -8.57 11.00
C GLY A 31 3.24 -9.71 10.04
N LYS A 32 3.75 -10.87 10.41
CA LYS A 32 3.56 -12.12 9.68
C LYS A 32 2.59 -13.01 10.44
N VAL A 33 1.65 -13.63 9.72
CA VAL A 33 0.66 -14.55 10.26
C VAL A 33 0.80 -15.91 9.62
N ALA A 34 0.51 -16.95 10.38
CA ALA A 34 0.30 -18.29 9.90
C ALA A 34 -1.18 -18.48 9.59
N LEU A 35 -1.45 -19.00 8.41
CA LEU A 35 -2.77 -19.25 7.85
C LEU A 35 -2.91 -20.76 7.65
N TYR A 36 -4.03 -21.31 8.07
CA TYR A 36 -4.31 -22.75 7.96
C TYR A 36 -5.61 -22.95 7.23
N ILE A 37 -5.62 -23.87 6.25
CA ILE A 37 -6.83 -24.33 5.57
C ILE A 37 -6.90 -25.84 5.56
N GLN A 38 -8.12 -26.41 5.52
CA GLN A 38 -8.34 -27.84 5.33
C GLN A 38 -8.86 -28.08 3.91
N VAL A 39 -8.16 -28.91 3.17
CA VAL A 39 -8.46 -29.25 1.78
C VAL A 39 -8.76 -30.75 1.70
N PRO A 40 -9.73 -31.22 0.89
CA PRO A 40 -10.03 -32.63 0.75
C PRO A 40 -8.82 -33.40 0.21
N ALA A 41 -8.74 -34.68 0.55
CA ALA A 41 -7.76 -35.57 0.00
C ALA A 41 -8.07 -35.86 -1.48
N SER A 42 -7.02 -36.06 -2.28
CA SER A 42 -7.17 -36.47 -3.67
C SER A 42 -7.72 -37.89 -3.77
N THR A 43 -8.64 -38.14 -4.68
CA THR A 43 -9.16 -39.46 -4.98
C THR A 43 -8.26 -40.27 -5.90
N VAL A 44 -7.29 -39.60 -6.54
CA VAL A 44 -6.42 -40.19 -7.60
C VAL A 44 -4.98 -40.39 -7.13
N ALA A 45 -4.51 -39.55 -6.22
CA ALA A 45 -3.12 -39.57 -5.75
C ALA A 45 -3.01 -39.36 -4.24
N LEU A 46 -1.89 -39.73 -3.66
CA LEU A 46 -1.59 -39.42 -2.25
C LEU A 46 -1.37 -37.92 -2.09
N GLY A 47 -2.14 -37.27 -1.19
CA GLY A 47 -1.99 -35.86 -0.88
C GLY A 47 -3.31 -35.07 -0.98
N PRO A 48 -3.23 -33.75 -0.80
CA PRO A 48 -4.40 -32.89 -0.97
C PRO A 48 -4.83 -32.80 -2.44
N ASP A 49 -6.12 -32.60 -2.68
CA ASP A 49 -6.63 -32.35 -4.01
C ASP A 49 -6.28 -30.92 -4.48
N ASN A 50 -5.35 -30.82 -5.42
CA ASN A 50 -4.82 -29.56 -5.93
C ASN A 50 -5.88 -28.67 -6.59
N SER A 51 -7.01 -29.22 -7.05
CA SER A 51 -8.09 -28.42 -7.65
C SER A 51 -8.82 -27.57 -6.60
N TYR A 52 -8.86 -28.05 -5.36
CA TYR A 52 -9.48 -27.32 -4.24
C TYR A 52 -8.52 -26.43 -3.44
N ILE A 53 -7.25 -26.32 -3.84
CA ILE A 53 -6.31 -25.43 -3.17
C ILE A 53 -6.48 -24.00 -3.71
N PRO A 54 -6.93 -23.04 -2.87
CA PRO A 54 -7.18 -21.68 -3.32
C PRO A 54 -5.95 -20.79 -3.17
N ILE A 55 -6.07 -19.60 -3.78
CA ILE A 55 -5.27 -18.43 -3.46
C ILE A 55 -6.09 -17.52 -2.57
N LEU A 56 -5.60 -17.20 -1.38
CA LEU A 56 -6.21 -16.18 -0.52
C LEU A 56 -5.78 -14.80 -1.01
N ARG A 57 -6.76 -13.95 -1.32
CA ARG A 57 -6.50 -12.62 -1.88
C ARG A 57 -6.08 -11.61 -0.83
N ARG A 58 -5.24 -10.68 -1.25
CA ARG A 58 -4.99 -9.44 -0.49
C ARG A 58 -6.32 -8.76 -0.21
N GLY A 59 -6.43 -8.09 0.96
CA GLY A 59 -7.69 -7.49 1.38
C GLY A 59 -8.52 -8.37 2.31
N THR A 60 -8.19 -9.66 2.45
CA THR A 60 -8.76 -10.52 3.49
C THR A 60 -8.55 -9.89 4.87
N ARG A 61 -9.60 -9.86 5.69
CA ARG A 61 -9.62 -9.15 6.97
C ARG A 61 -9.57 -10.12 8.15
N PHE A 62 -8.75 -9.74 9.10
CA PHE A 62 -8.57 -10.47 10.36
C PHE A 62 -8.87 -9.54 11.54
N THR A 63 -9.34 -10.10 12.64
CA THR A 63 -9.60 -9.34 13.86
C THR A 63 -8.89 -10.00 15.03
N SER A 64 -8.25 -9.18 15.86
CA SER A 64 -7.63 -9.63 17.09
C SER A 64 -8.67 -9.81 18.21
N LYS A 65 -8.28 -10.51 19.29
CA LYS A 65 -9.09 -10.65 20.51
C LYS A 65 -9.55 -9.31 21.09
N ASN A 66 -8.77 -8.24 20.86
CA ASN A 66 -9.06 -6.89 21.34
C ASN A 66 -9.88 -6.07 20.33
N GLY A 67 -10.43 -6.67 19.28
CA GLY A 67 -11.23 -5.99 18.26
C GLY A 67 -10.42 -5.16 17.25
N LEU A 68 -9.08 -5.26 17.24
CA LEU A 68 -8.25 -4.56 16.28
C LEU A 68 -8.29 -5.26 14.93
N ASN A 69 -8.44 -4.48 13.85
CA ASN A 69 -8.54 -5.01 12.50
C ASN A 69 -7.18 -5.02 11.80
N PHE A 70 -6.96 -6.08 11.03
CA PHE A 70 -5.79 -6.28 10.21
C PHE A 70 -6.19 -6.75 8.82
N VAL A 71 -5.39 -6.41 7.82
CA VAL A 71 -5.63 -6.74 6.42
C VAL A 71 -4.42 -7.43 5.83
N LEU A 72 -4.68 -8.47 5.03
CA LEU A 72 -3.65 -9.17 4.26
C LEU A 72 -3.13 -8.26 3.14
N THR A 73 -1.82 -8.07 3.07
CA THR A 73 -1.18 -7.14 2.13
C THR A 73 -0.85 -7.77 0.78
N GLU A 74 -0.74 -9.09 0.72
CA GLU A 74 -0.34 -9.86 -0.46
C GLU A 74 -1.28 -11.05 -0.71
N ASN A 75 -1.24 -11.62 -1.91
CA ASN A 75 -1.94 -12.85 -2.20
C ASN A 75 -1.14 -14.03 -1.65
N VAL A 76 -1.79 -14.93 -0.91
CA VAL A 76 -1.17 -16.14 -0.38
C VAL A 76 -1.62 -17.34 -1.18
N ASP A 77 -0.68 -17.95 -1.91
CA ASP A 77 -0.92 -19.18 -2.66
C ASP A 77 -0.65 -20.40 -1.76
N PHE A 78 -1.71 -21.11 -1.42
CA PHE A 78 -1.60 -22.34 -0.62
C PHE A 78 -1.01 -23.51 -1.41
N ALA A 79 -1.01 -23.46 -2.75
CA ALA A 79 -0.39 -24.50 -3.60
C ALA A 79 1.14 -24.38 -3.69
N SER A 80 1.74 -23.35 -3.09
CA SER A 80 3.20 -23.17 -3.09
C SER A 80 3.91 -24.37 -2.48
N PRO A 81 4.96 -24.93 -3.14
CA PRO A 81 5.71 -26.08 -2.63
C PRO A 81 6.47 -25.79 -1.32
N LYS A 82 6.58 -24.52 -0.92
CA LYS A 82 7.16 -24.11 0.37
C LYS A 82 6.22 -24.35 1.56
N ASN A 83 4.93 -24.57 1.28
CA ASN A 83 3.93 -24.74 2.32
C ASN A 83 3.95 -26.16 2.86
N GLN A 84 3.74 -26.30 4.17
CA GLN A 84 3.65 -27.59 4.82
C GLN A 84 2.23 -28.13 4.73
N SER A 85 2.06 -29.39 4.31
CA SER A 85 0.79 -30.10 4.35
C SER A 85 0.89 -31.31 5.27
N VAL A 86 -0.11 -31.50 6.12
CA VAL A 86 -0.21 -32.62 7.06
C VAL A 86 -1.64 -33.20 6.99
N VAL A 87 -1.78 -34.47 7.31
CA VAL A 87 -3.09 -35.11 7.42
C VAL A 87 -3.86 -34.48 8.57
N ALA A 88 -5.04 -33.93 8.29
CA ALA A 88 -5.91 -33.29 9.29
C ALA A 88 -6.99 -34.23 9.79
N ARG A 89 -7.56 -35.04 8.90
CA ARG A 89 -8.63 -35.98 9.22
C ARG A 89 -8.44 -37.29 8.49
N THR A 90 -8.76 -38.39 9.17
CA THR A 90 -8.78 -39.73 8.61
C THR A 90 -10.18 -40.34 8.75
N ASP A 91 -10.50 -41.27 7.87
CA ASP A 91 -11.69 -42.08 7.99
C ASP A 91 -11.50 -43.07 9.17
N PRO A 92 -12.40 -43.10 10.16
CA PRO A 92 -12.25 -44.01 11.31
C PRO A 92 -12.26 -45.51 10.98
N SER A 93 -12.88 -45.87 9.84
CA SER A 93 -13.03 -47.26 9.43
C SER A 93 -11.85 -47.78 8.59
N THR A 94 -11.30 -46.94 7.74
CA THR A 94 -10.24 -47.32 6.78
C THR A 94 -8.86 -46.78 7.14
N GLY A 95 -8.79 -45.75 8.02
CA GLY A 95 -7.58 -45.02 8.33
C GLY A 95 -7.08 -44.10 7.16
N ALA A 96 -7.78 -44.08 6.05
CA ALA A 96 -7.41 -43.26 4.91
C ALA A 96 -7.57 -41.76 5.18
N PRO A 97 -6.64 -40.89 4.70
CA PRO A 97 -6.77 -39.45 4.84
C PRO A 97 -8.00 -38.93 4.09
N THR A 98 -8.85 -38.14 4.76
CA THR A 98 -10.00 -37.46 4.15
C THR A 98 -9.75 -35.99 3.92
N PHE A 99 -8.99 -35.34 4.79
CA PHE A 99 -8.59 -33.92 4.67
C PHE A 99 -7.13 -33.72 5.03
N TYR A 100 -6.52 -32.79 4.34
CA TYR A 100 -5.17 -32.29 4.63
C TYR A 100 -5.23 -30.85 5.13
N ALA A 101 -4.48 -30.52 6.17
CA ALA A 101 -4.26 -29.15 6.60
C ALA A 101 -3.02 -28.60 5.89
N ILE A 102 -3.16 -27.42 5.28
CA ILE A 102 -2.05 -26.71 4.64
C ILE A 102 -1.77 -25.45 5.44
N LYS A 103 -0.50 -25.27 5.84
CA LYS A 103 0.00 -24.07 6.51
C LYS A 103 0.70 -23.17 5.52
N ALA A 104 0.30 -21.92 5.42
CA ALA A 104 0.98 -20.89 4.64
C ALA A 104 1.21 -19.65 5.51
N TYR A 105 2.12 -18.78 5.08
CA TYR A 105 2.38 -17.51 5.74
C TYR A 105 1.96 -16.36 4.87
N GLY A 106 1.46 -15.29 5.52
CA GLY A 106 1.10 -14.04 4.84
C GLY A 106 1.48 -12.83 5.69
N ASN A 107 1.71 -11.69 5.03
CA ASN A 107 1.98 -10.43 5.69
C ASN A 107 0.69 -9.65 5.92
N VAL A 108 0.54 -9.09 7.11
CA VAL A 108 -0.64 -8.30 7.50
C VAL A 108 -0.23 -6.93 7.99
N VAL A 109 -1.14 -5.98 7.83
CA VAL A 109 -1.00 -4.61 8.31
C VAL A 109 -2.25 -4.20 9.08
N SER A 110 -2.09 -3.38 10.10
CA SER A 110 -3.23 -2.85 10.88
C SER A 110 -4.14 -1.96 10.06
N GLY A 111 -5.45 -2.03 10.33
CA GLY A 111 -6.46 -1.20 9.72
C GLY A 111 -7.39 -1.94 8.77
N VAL A 112 -8.15 -1.18 7.97
CA VAL A 112 -9.08 -1.68 6.96
C VAL A 112 -8.98 -0.86 5.69
N PHE A 113 -9.19 -1.52 4.54
CA PHE A 113 -9.35 -0.82 3.26
C PHE A 113 -10.76 -0.27 3.15
N LEU A 114 -10.85 0.99 2.78
CA LEU A 114 -12.09 1.69 2.49
C LEU A 114 -12.02 2.33 1.12
N GLN A 115 -13.18 2.55 0.54
CA GLN A 115 -13.34 3.24 -0.74
C GLN A 115 -14.31 4.41 -0.57
N GLU A 116 -13.97 5.53 -1.15
CA GLU A 116 -14.82 6.73 -1.21
C GLU A 116 -14.90 7.22 -2.65
N ASN A 117 -16.11 7.54 -3.11
CA ASN A 117 -16.35 8.19 -4.39
C ASN A 117 -16.59 9.68 -4.14
N ILE A 118 -15.79 10.52 -4.81
CA ILE A 118 -15.79 11.96 -4.61
C ILE A 118 -16.07 12.64 -5.96
N GLU A 119 -17.18 13.36 -6.03
CA GLU A 119 -17.52 14.15 -7.21
C GLU A 119 -16.64 15.40 -7.30
N VAL A 120 -15.97 15.54 -8.44
CA VAL A 120 -15.10 16.67 -8.73
C VAL A 120 -15.76 17.56 -9.77
N GLY A 121 -16.04 18.79 -9.38
CA GLY A 121 -16.64 19.79 -10.26
C GLY A 121 -15.69 20.37 -11.31
N THR A 122 -15.96 21.59 -11.74
CA THR A 122 -15.20 22.30 -12.79
C THR A 122 -13.72 22.43 -12.45
N PHE A 123 -12.89 22.64 -13.46
CA PHE A 123 -11.45 22.78 -13.31
C PHE A 123 -11.05 23.91 -12.34
N GLU A 124 -10.16 23.59 -11.41
CA GLU A 124 -9.57 24.53 -10.47
C GLU A 124 -8.09 24.17 -10.26
N ARG A 125 -7.19 25.14 -10.43
CA ARG A 125 -5.74 24.92 -10.23
C ARG A 125 -5.43 24.62 -8.77
N PHE A 126 -4.52 23.67 -8.54
CA PHE A 126 -4.08 23.27 -7.20
C PHE A 126 -5.24 22.83 -6.29
N ARG A 127 -6.24 22.21 -6.89
CA ARG A 127 -7.41 21.70 -6.17
C ARG A 127 -6.99 20.82 -5.01
N ARG A 128 -7.63 21.06 -3.87
CA ARG A 128 -7.52 20.22 -2.67
C ARG A 128 -8.83 19.49 -2.44
N ILE A 129 -8.76 18.20 -2.27
CA ILE A 129 -9.90 17.33 -2.00
C ILE A 129 -9.70 16.69 -0.64
N GLU A 130 -10.65 16.85 0.28
CA GLU A 130 -10.64 16.25 1.61
C GLU A 130 -11.20 14.84 1.52
N ILE A 131 -10.51 13.86 2.12
CA ILE A 131 -11.04 12.53 2.36
C ILE A 131 -11.70 12.54 3.73
N ARG A 132 -12.97 12.11 3.79
CA ARG A 132 -13.81 12.28 5.00
C ARG A 132 -13.42 11.37 6.16
N SER A 133 -12.81 10.23 5.89
CA SER A 133 -12.42 9.27 6.93
C SER A 133 -11.26 9.79 7.78
N PRO A 134 -11.33 9.62 9.11
CA PRO A 134 -10.22 9.93 10.01
C PRO A 134 -9.14 8.83 9.96
N ASN A 135 -7.96 9.13 10.49
CA ASN A 135 -6.85 8.17 10.70
C ASN A 135 -6.42 7.42 9.43
N ILE A 136 -6.35 8.11 8.31
CA ILE A 136 -5.84 7.54 7.06
C ILE A 136 -4.34 7.34 7.21
N SER A 137 -3.90 6.10 6.96
CA SER A 137 -2.48 5.73 6.96
C SER A 137 -1.85 5.82 5.59
N GLU A 138 -2.62 5.47 4.57
CA GLU A 138 -2.07 5.25 3.23
C GLU A 138 -3.17 5.38 2.18
N ILE A 139 -2.85 5.99 1.05
CA ILE A 139 -3.71 6.01 -0.12
C ILE A 139 -3.23 4.90 -1.05
N ILE A 140 -4.13 4.00 -1.44
CA ILE A 140 -3.79 2.84 -2.28
C ILE A 140 -3.91 3.19 -3.75
N THR A 141 -5.07 3.73 -4.16
CA THR A 141 -5.31 4.12 -5.55
C THR A 141 -6.26 5.31 -5.61
N VAL A 142 -6.07 6.14 -6.62
CA VAL A 142 -6.98 7.25 -6.98
C VAL A 142 -7.23 7.13 -8.48
N ILE A 143 -8.47 6.82 -8.86
CA ILE A 143 -8.86 6.57 -10.25
C ILE A 143 -10.05 7.47 -10.59
N ASP A 144 -10.05 8.08 -11.77
CA ASP A 144 -11.20 8.85 -12.25
C ASP A 144 -12.24 7.97 -12.99
N SER A 145 -13.39 8.55 -13.33
CA SER A 145 -14.47 7.85 -14.03
C SER A 145 -14.08 7.39 -15.45
N GLU A 146 -13.01 7.91 -16.02
CA GLU A 146 -12.46 7.51 -17.32
C GLU A 146 -11.44 6.37 -17.21
N GLY A 147 -11.12 5.93 -15.97
CA GLY A 147 -10.14 4.89 -15.70
C GLY A 147 -8.69 5.37 -15.61
N ASN A 148 -8.46 6.69 -15.58
CA ASN A 148 -7.11 7.22 -15.41
C ASN A 148 -6.68 7.15 -13.94
N GLU A 149 -5.51 6.60 -13.69
CA GLU A 149 -4.91 6.52 -12.37
C GLU A 149 -4.06 7.76 -12.07
N TYR A 150 -4.22 8.30 -10.85
CA TYR A 150 -3.40 9.37 -10.30
C TYR A 150 -2.41 8.80 -9.30
N PHE A 151 -1.16 9.25 -9.38
CA PHE A 151 -0.06 8.70 -8.57
C PHE A 151 0.33 9.65 -7.44
N GLU A 152 0.57 9.08 -6.26
CA GLU A 152 1.15 9.83 -5.16
C GLU A 152 2.62 10.15 -5.47
N VAL A 153 3.00 11.42 -5.25
CA VAL A 153 4.38 11.93 -5.40
C VAL A 153 4.78 12.72 -4.15
N ASP A 154 6.08 12.85 -3.91
CA ASP A 154 6.56 13.62 -2.77
C ASP A 154 6.35 15.13 -2.96
N TYR A 155 6.49 15.62 -4.20
CA TYR A 155 6.23 17.00 -4.58
C TYR A 155 5.69 17.05 -6.01
N LEU A 156 4.82 18.02 -6.30
CA LEU A 156 4.10 18.09 -7.57
C LEU A 156 5.00 18.30 -8.82
N ALA A 157 6.23 18.76 -8.64
CA ALA A 157 7.20 18.88 -9.74
C ALA A 157 7.90 17.55 -10.07
N GLN A 158 7.69 16.49 -9.30
CA GLN A 158 8.20 15.15 -9.57
C GLN A 158 7.47 14.54 -10.76
N ASP A 159 8.19 14.10 -11.79
CA ASP A 159 7.61 13.52 -13.01
C ASP A 159 7.76 12.01 -13.08
N ILE A 160 8.59 11.41 -12.25
CA ILE A 160 8.93 9.99 -12.29
C ILE A 160 8.48 9.29 -11.01
N VAL A 161 7.77 8.18 -11.17
CA VAL A 161 7.41 7.25 -10.09
C VAL A 161 8.01 5.90 -10.40
N PHE A 162 8.54 5.23 -9.38
CA PHE A 162 9.08 3.88 -9.52
C PHE A 162 8.00 2.84 -9.21
N LYS A 163 7.75 1.94 -10.16
CA LYS A 163 6.84 0.81 -9.97
C LYS A 163 7.60 -0.50 -9.92
N GLU A 164 7.21 -1.34 -8.98
CA GLU A 164 7.66 -2.71 -8.89
C GLU A 164 6.89 -3.59 -9.87
N LEU A 165 7.61 -4.30 -10.73
CA LEU A 165 7.05 -5.26 -11.67
C LEU A 165 7.58 -6.64 -11.36
N THR A 166 6.71 -7.65 -11.46
CA THR A 166 7.09 -9.05 -11.30
C THR A 166 8.13 -9.42 -12.36
N ASN A 167 9.24 -10.00 -11.93
CA ASN A 167 10.26 -10.47 -12.84
C ASN A 167 9.90 -11.84 -13.39
N ASN A 168 9.60 -11.91 -14.68
CA ASN A 168 9.28 -13.19 -15.35
C ASN A 168 10.49 -14.14 -15.43
N ASN A 169 11.70 -13.60 -15.29
CA ASN A 169 12.97 -14.35 -15.34
C ASN A 169 13.51 -14.71 -13.94
N PHE A 170 12.71 -14.56 -12.89
CA PHE A 170 13.17 -14.74 -11.51
C PHE A 170 13.84 -16.10 -11.23
N LYS A 171 13.54 -17.12 -12.02
CA LYS A 171 14.13 -18.46 -11.92
C LYS A 171 15.63 -18.49 -12.30
N ASN A 172 16.05 -17.55 -13.15
CA ASN A 172 17.43 -17.50 -13.66
C ASN A 172 18.31 -16.55 -12.84
N ASP A 173 17.74 -15.43 -12.38
CA ASP A 173 18.49 -14.36 -11.72
C ASP A 173 18.21 -14.23 -10.21
N ASN A 174 17.26 -15.01 -9.69
CA ASN A 174 16.84 -15.02 -8.27
C ASN A 174 16.29 -13.68 -7.77
N VAL A 175 15.90 -12.78 -8.68
CA VAL A 175 15.33 -11.47 -8.38
C VAL A 175 13.82 -11.51 -8.62
N PRO A 176 12.97 -11.48 -7.56
CA PRO A 176 11.52 -11.66 -7.70
C PRO A 176 10.82 -10.50 -8.41
N SER A 177 11.39 -9.29 -8.34
CA SER A 177 10.80 -8.08 -8.92
C SER A 177 11.86 -7.14 -9.47
N ILE A 178 11.44 -6.31 -10.42
CA ILE A 178 12.27 -5.28 -11.07
C ILE A 178 11.59 -3.93 -10.84
N ILE A 179 12.35 -2.93 -10.42
CA ILE A 179 11.86 -1.56 -10.28
C ILE A 179 12.05 -0.84 -11.61
N LYS A 180 10.95 -0.31 -12.16
CA LYS A 180 10.98 0.51 -13.38
C LYS A 180 10.49 1.93 -13.13
N PRO A 181 11.18 2.95 -13.68
CA PRO A 181 10.70 4.32 -13.66
C PRO A 181 9.57 4.53 -14.67
N TYR A 182 8.52 5.24 -14.26
CA TYR A 182 7.40 5.65 -15.10
C TYR A 182 7.22 7.16 -15.03
N LEU A 183 7.01 7.78 -16.19
CA LEU A 183 6.61 9.18 -16.28
C LEU A 183 5.13 9.30 -15.96
N VAL A 184 4.78 10.20 -15.04
CA VAL A 184 3.41 10.42 -14.59
C VAL A 184 3.00 11.88 -14.80
N SER A 185 1.92 12.06 -15.57
CA SER A 185 1.27 13.36 -15.79
C SER A 185 0.13 13.61 -14.80
N ARG A 186 -0.53 12.55 -14.31
CA ARG A 186 -1.60 12.61 -13.31
C ARG A 186 -1.03 12.25 -11.96
N LYS A 187 -0.93 13.23 -11.06
CA LYS A 187 -0.27 13.09 -9.77
C LYS A 187 -0.89 13.98 -8.70
N TYR A 188 -0.71 13.57 -7.45
CA TYR A 188 -1.15 14.31 -6.28
C TYR A 188 -0.14 14.16 -5.14
N ILE A 189 -0.22 15.05 -4.17
CA ILE A 189 0.48 14.92 -2.89
C ILE A 189 -0.54 14.77 -1.76
N VAL A 190 -0.19 13.97 -0.77
CA VAL A 190 -1.00 13.79 0.45
C VAL A 190 -0.58 14.84 1.48
N GLN A 191 -1.55 15.52 2.04
CA GLN A 191 -1.36 16.52 3.09
C GLN A 191 -2.21 16.17 4.30
N ASN A 192 -1.56 16.00 5.44
CA ASN A 192 -2.24 15.77 6.72
C ASN A 192 -2.26 17.08 7.51
N GLU A 193 -3.45 17.62 7.77
CA GLU A 193 -3.67 18.85 8.53
C GLU A 193 -4.76 18.66 9.57
N ARG A 194 -4.45 18.91 10.83
CA ARG A 194 -5.43 18.85 11.95
C ARG A 194 -6.22 17.52 12.01
N GLY A 195 -5.54 16.40 11.73
CA GLY A 195 -6.17 15.08 11.72
C GLY A 195 -7.05 14.79 10.49
N ARG A 196 -7.06 15.69 9.50
CA ARG A 196 -7.73 15.52 8.20
C ARG A 196 -6.72 15.27 7.11
N THR A 197 -7.06 14.44 6.14
CA THR A 197 -6.21 14.11 5.00
C THR A 197 -6.76 14.74 3.73
N PHE A 198 -5.89 15.41 3.00
CA PHE A 198 -6.22 16.07 1.74
C PHE A 198 -5.36 15.53 0.62
N LEU A 199 -5.96 15.35 -0.55
CA LEU A 199 -5.27 15.15 -1.82
C LEU A 199 -5.13 16.50 -2.49
N GLN A 200 -3.92 16.95 -2.73
CA GLN A 200 -3.66 18.18 -3.48
C GLN A 200 -3.12 17.85 -4.85
N PHE A 201 -3.82 18.31 -5.87
CA PHE A 201 -3.48 18.14 -7.28
C PHE A 201 -2.69 19.33 -7.81
N GLY A 202 -2.23 19.22 -9.06
CA GLY A 202 -1.40 20.23 -9.70
C GLY A 202 -2.15 21.39 -10.35
N SER A 203 -1.68 21.85 -11.50
CA SER A 203 -2.23 23.02 -12.22
C SER A 203 -2.65 22.73 -13.66
N GLY A 204 -2.35 21.52 -14.19
CA GLY A 204 -2.62 21.15 -15.58
C GLY A 204 -4.11 20.97 -15.86
N ASN A 205 -4.59 21.47 -17.00
CA ASN A 205 -5.97 21.34 -17.43
C ASN A 205 -6.09 20.09 -18.33
N PRO A 206 -6.97 19.13 -18.03
CA PRO A 206 -7.15 17.93 -18.84
C PRO A 206 -7.60 18.22 -20.27
N ASN A 207 -8.33 19.33 -20.48
CA ASN A 207 -8.87 19.72 -21.79
C ASN A 207 -7.90 20.56 -22.65
N LYS A 208 -6.74 20.94 -22.12
CA LYS A 208 -5.72 21.69 -22.86
C LYS A 208 -4.52 20.77 -23.11
N SER A 209 -4.57 20.05 -24.21
CA SER A 209 -3.43 19.30 -24.73
C SER A 209 -2.42 20.28 -25.35
N ASN A 210 -1.63 20.96 -24.54
CA ASN A 210 -0.40 21.62 -25.00
C ASN A 210 0.77 20.61 -24.86
N VAL A 211 0.65 19.50 -25.58
CA VAL A 211 1.79 18.60 -25.76
C VAL A 211 2.71 19.27 -26.79
N VAL A 212 3.58 20.14 -26.33
CA VAL A 212 4.79 20.41 -27.07
C VAL A 212 5.68 19.21 -26.79
N ALA A 213 5.62 18.21 -27.66
CA ALA A 213 6.53 17.08 -27.62
C ALA A 213 7.96 17.62 -27.71
N THR A 214 8.71 17.48 -26.64
CA THR A 214 10.14 17.74 -26.75
C THR A 214 10.75 16.63 -27.60
N PRO A 215 11.78 16.89 -28.44
CA PRO A 215 12.41 15.87 -29.27
C PRO A 215 12.86 14.65 -28.45
N GLN A 216 13.22 14.84 -27.19
CA GLN A 216 13.60 13.78 -26.26
C GLN A 216 12.43 12.91 -25.82
N GLU A 217 11.22 13.47 -25.61
CA GLU A 217 10.01 12.71 -25.28
C GLU A 217 9.54 11.89 -26.49
N ALA A 218 9.59 12.47 -27.69
CA ALA A 218 9.28 11.76 -28.93
C ALA A 218 10.25 10.60 -29.18
N ALA A 219 11.54 10.77 -28.90
CA ALA A 219 12.55 9.71 -29.04
C ALA A 219 12.34 8.57 -28.03
N ILE A 220 11.86 8.87 -26.83
CA ILE A 220 11.57 7.86 -25.79
C ILE A 220 10.34 7.03 -26.18
N GLU A 221 9.29 7.65 -26.69
CA GLU A 221 8.09 6.95 -27.18
C GLU A 221 8.40 6.08 -28.39
N LEU A 222 9.21 6.55 -29.34
CA LEU A 222 9.58 5.84 -30.55
C LEU A 222 10.28 4.50 -30.29
N PHE A 223 11.03 4.41 -29.19
CA PHE A 223 11.76 3.18 -28.82
C PHE A 223 11.08 2.38 -27.70
N GLY A 224 9.85 2.73 -27.31
CA GLY A 224 9.11 2.02 -26.27
C GLY A 224 9.76 2.07 -24.88
N LYS A 225 10.68 2.99 -24.65
CA LYS A 225 11.35 3.17 -23.36
C LYS A 225 10.61 4.24 -22.55
N THR A 226 9.97 3.83 -21.47
CA THR A 226 9.22 4.71 -20.56
C THR A 226 10.08 5.30 -19.43
N TYR A 227 11.40 5.27 -19.55
CA TYR A 227 12.29 5.84 -18.54
C TYR A 227 13.18 6.94 -19.15
N THR A 228 13.41 7.98 -18.39
CA THR A 228 14.42 9.01 -18.70
C THR A 228 15.60 8.84 -17.77
N THR A 229 16.81 8.76 -18.35
CA THR A 229 18.06 8.61 -17.60
C THR A 229 18.57 9.91 -17.01
N SER A 230 18.17 11.07 -17.55
CA SER A 230 18.52 12.37 -17.01
C SER A 230 17.52 13.43 -17.50
N LYS A 231 16.57 13.83 -16.66
CA LYS A 231 15.86 15.10 -16.85
C LYS A 231 16.60 16.17 -16.06
N THR A 232 17.17 17.12 -16.76
CA THR A 232 17.66 18.35 -16.14
C THR A 232 16.44 19.16 -15.67
N PHE A 233 16.42 19.57 -14.41
CA PHE A 233 15.44 20.50 -13.88
C PHE A 233 15.59 21.82 -14.64
N ASP A 234 14.60 22.16 -15.46
CA ASP A 234 14.54 23.42 -16.20
C ASP A 234 13.46 24.31 -15.57
N PRO A 235 13.84 25.36 -14.84
CA PRO A 235 12.87 26.27 -14.20
C PRO A 235 11.95 26.96 -15.19
N THR A 236 12.34 27.12 -16.45
CA THR A 236 11.51 27.76 -17.46
C THR A 236 10.33 26.89 -17.88
N LYS A 237 10.46 25.56 -17.76
CA LYS A 237 9.38 24.60 -18.02
C LYS A 237 8.34 24.53 -16.90
N LEU A 238 8.66 25.04 -15.71
CA LEU A 238 7.69 25.14 -14.61
C LEU A 238 6.52 26.07 -14.93
N SER A 239 6.67 27.00 -15.86
CA SER A 239 5.59 27.88 -16.32
C SER A 239 4.58 27.18 -17.23
N ASN A 240 4.93 26.04 -17.82
CA ASN A 240 4.01 25.24 -18.61
C ASN A 240 2.96 24.59 -17.71
N ASN A 241 1.69 24.75 -18.05
CA ASN A 241 0.53 24.40 -17.23
C ASN A 241 0.43 22.93 -16.79
N GLN A 242 1.28 22.04 -17.32
CA GLN A 242 1.22 20.60 -17.02
C GLN A 242 2.35 20.11 -16.11
N ASN A 243 3.38 20.91 -15.85
CA ASN A 243 4.55 20.48 -15.07
C ASN A 243 4.22 20.05 -13.64
N TYR A 244 3.13 20.54 -13.06
CA TYR A 244 2.66 20.16 -11.72
C TYR A 244 1.61 19.05 -11.74
N GLY A 245 1.34 18.47 -12.91
CA GLY A 245 0.36 17.39 -13.08
C GLY A 245 -1.05 17.89 -13.40
N ILE A 246 -1.80 17.02 -14.08
CA ILE A 246 -3.17 17.24 -14.53
C ILE A 246 -4.12 17.16 -13.34
N VAL A 247 -5.03 18.13 -13.25
CA VAL A 247 -6.06 18.18 -12.19
C VAL A 247 -7.31 17.44 -12.67
N PRO A 248 -7.94 16.59 -11.84
CA PRO A 248 -9.23 16.02 -12.16
C PRO A 248 -10.29 17.14 -12.24
N ALA A 249 -11.14 17.10 -13.27
CA ALA A 249 -12.21 18.05 -13.46
C ALA A 249 -13.41 17.39 -14.14
N ASN A 250 -14.63 17.73 -13.70
CA ASN A 250 -15.89 17.18 -14.20
C ASN A 250 -15.92 15.63 -14.23
N THR A 251 -15.40 15.01 -13.18
CA THR A 251 -15.26 13.57 -13.04
C THR A 251 -15.56 13.12 -11.62
N SER A 252 -15.83 11.84 -11.44
CA SER A 252 -15.89 11.21 -10.12
C SER A 252 -14.59 10.49 -9.84
N LEU A 253 -13.97 10.77 -8.70
CA LEU A 253 -12.77 10.06 -8.23
C LEU A 253 -13.15 8.92 -7.31
N THR A 254 -12.71 7.74 -7.64
CA THR A 254 -12.71 6.57 -6.74
C THR A 254 -11.39 6.54 -5.99
N VAL A 255 -11.43 6.81 -4.70
CA VAL A 255 -10.26 6.81 -3.82
C VAL A 255 -10.32 5.57 -2.94
N VAL A 256 -9.33 4.68 -3.07
CA VAL A 256 -9.15 3.53 -2.18
C VAL A 256 -8.01 3.85 -1.22
N TYR A 257 -8.27 3.73 0.05
CA TYR A 257 -7.31 4.06 1.10
C TYR A 257 -7.42 3.10 2.27
N ARG A 258 -6.41 3.09 3.12
CA ARG A 258 -6.40 2.31 4.35
C ARG A 258 -6.46 3.24 5.55
N THR A 259 -7.41 2.96 6.45
CA THR A 259 -7.46 3.59 7.76
C THR A 259 -6.79 2.70 8.79
N THR A 260 -6.11 3.29 9.77
CA THR A 260 -5.57 2.55 10.91
C THR A 260 -6.52 2.63 12.11
N ASN A 261 -6.29 1.77 13.09
CA ASN A 261 -7.07 1.80 14.33
C ASN A 261 -6.81 3.10 15.12
N PRO A 262 -7.81 3.64 15.83
CA PRO A 262 -7.66 4.88 16.59
C PRO A 262 -6.75 4.73 17.83
N THR A 263 -6.57 3.52 18.31
CA THR A 263 -5.75 3.16 19.47
C THR A 263 -4.49 2.43 19.05
N ASN A 264 -3.62 2.10 20.02
CA ASN A 264 -2.42 1.28 19.78
C ASN A 264 -2.81 -0.03 19.09
N SER A 265 -2.21 -0.26 17.92
CA SER A 265 -2.48 -1.43 17.07
C SER A 265 -1.51 -2.59 17.30
N ASN A 266 -0.61 -2.50 18.28
CA ASN A 266 0.31 -3.58 18.61
C ASN A 266 -0.46 -4.76 19.24
N VAL A 267 -0.15 -5.97 18.82
CA VAL A 267 -0.77 -7.20 19.35
C VAL A 267 0.28 -8.24 19.69
N GLY A 268 0.05 -8.93 20.83
CA GLY A 268 0.89 -10.02 21.29
C GLY A 268 0.69 -11.31 20.47
N VAL A 269 1.54 -12.30 20.71
CA VAL A 269 1.47 -13.63 20.10
C VAL A 269 0.10 -14.28 20.34
N GLY A 270 -0.48 -14.92 19.32
CA GLY A 270 -1.76 -15.62 19.38
C GLY A 270 -2.98 -14.72 19.61
N SER A 271 -2.80 -13.41 19.50
CA SER A 271 -3.91 -12.45 19.66
C SER A 271 -4.73 -12.29 18.39
N LEU A 272 -4.14 -12.48 17.21
CA LEU A 272 -4.84 -12.42 15.93
C LEU A 272 -5.36 -13.83 15.61
N ASN A 273 -6.63 -14.07 15.88
CA ASN A 273 -7.22 -15.40 15.81
C ASN A 273 -8.58 -15.49 15.14
N SER A 274 -9.12 -14.39 14.63
CA SER A 274 -10.43 -14.36 13.98
C SER A 274 -10.33 -13.89 12.54
N VAL A 275 -11.09 -14.53 11.65
CA VAL A 275 -11.20 -14.18 10.24
C VAL A 275 -12.53 -13.47 10.00
N SER A 276 -12.50 -12.16 9.74
CA SER A 276 -13.70 -11.34 9.56
C SER A 276 -14.24 -11.36 8.14
N SER A 277 -13.36 -11.42 7.15
CA SER A 277 -13.71 -11.50 5.73
C SER A 277 -12.74 -12.44 5.02
N ARG A 278 -13.24 -13.22 4.08
CA ARG A 278 -12.46 -14.22 3.33
C ARG A 278 -12.64 -13.99 1.85
N GLU A 279 -11.55 -13.80 1.14
CA GLU A 279 -11.57 -13.64 -0.31
C GLU A 279 -10.67 -14.69 -0.95
N PHE A 280 -11.29 -15.77 -1.44
CA PHE A 280 -10.60 -16.86 -2.10
C PHE A 280 -10.77 -16.81 -3.62
N ASN A 281 -9.69 -17.13 -4.32
CA ASN A 281 -9.68 -17.35 -5.76
C ASN A 281 -9.28 -18.80 -6.05
N TYR A 282 -10.13 -19.52 -6.79
CA TYR A 282 -9.89 -20.87 -7.27
C TYR A 282 -9.55 -20.83 -8.76
N LYS A 283 -8.66 -21.72 -9.24
CA LYS A 283 -8.23 -21.75 -10.65
C LYS A 283 -9.41 -22.03 -11.59
N ASP A 284 -10.23 -23.00 -11.24
CA ASP A 284 -11.43 -23.37 -12.00
C ASP A 284 -12.60 -23.63 -11.05
N ARG A 285 -13.27 -22.56 -10.65
CA ARG A 285 -14.38 -22.64 -9.70
C ARG A 285 -15.60 -23.38 -10.26
N THR A 286 -15.76 -23.40 -11.58
CA THR A 286 -16.96 -23.95 -12.23
C THR A 286 -16.97 -25.48 -12.25
N SER A 287 -15.81 -26.11 -12.20
CA SER A 287 -15.65 -27.57 -12.15
C SER A 287 -15.72 -28.16 -10.74
N LEU A 288 -15.73 -27.31 -9.69
CA LEU A 288 -15.66 -27.73 -8.31
C LEU A 288 -17.03 -27.82 -7.63
N VAL A 289 -17.14 -28.75 -6.67
CA VAL A 289 -18.35 -28.94 -5.89
C VAL A 289 -18.53 -27.79 -4.90
N PRO A 290 -19.65 -27.01 -4.96
CA PRO A 290 -19.83 -25.81 -4.15
C PRO A 290 -19.80 -26.07 -2.64
N THR A 291 -20.30 -27.21 -2.16
CA THR A 291 -20.30 -27.59 -0.73
C THR A 291 -18.87 -27.80 -0.21
N THR A 292 -18.02 -28.42 -1.04
CA THR A 292 -16.61 -28.63 -0.70
C THR A 292 -15.84 -27.30 -0.68
N ILE A 293 -16.09 -26.41 -1.66
CA ILE A 293 -15.53 -25.05 -1.63
C ILE A 293 -15.91 -24.32 -0.33
N GLN A 294 -17.18 -24.41 0.06
CA GLN A 294 -17.65 -23.79 1.29
C GLN A 294 -16.94 -24.35 2.53
N SER A 295 -16.74 -25.67 2.58
CA SER A 295 -15.99 -26.32 3.65
C SER A 295 -14.54 -25.82 3.73
N VAL A 296 -13.86 -25.70 2.60
CA VAL A 296 -12.49 -25.15 2.52
C VAL A 296 -12.48 -23.69 2.98
N ASN A 297 -13.41 -22.86 2.51
CA ASN A 297 -13.48 -21.44 2.88
C ASN A 297 -13.71 -21.23 4.38
N VAL A 298 -14.59 -22.01 4.98
CA VAL A 298 -14.90 -21.93 6.43
C VAL A 298 -13.72 -22.41 7.29
N SER A 299 -12.92 -23.33 6.78
CA SER A 299 -11.78 -23.90 7.51
C SER A 299 -10.59 -22.96 7.68
N LEU A 300 -10.62 -21.76 7.08
CA LEU A 300 -9.54 -20.78 7.23
C LEU A 300 -9.40 -20.34 8.69
N GLU A 301 -8.24 -20.62 9.24
CA GLU A 301 -7.80 -20.17 10.56
C GLU A 301 -6.55 -19.29 10.42
N VAL A 302 -6.39 -18.36 11.34
CA VAL A 302 -5.25 -17.44 11.41
C VAL A 302 -4.65 -17.44 12.81
N SER A 303 -3.33 -17.36 12.89
CA SER A 303 -2.63 -17.14 14.13
C SER A 303 -1.34 -16.35 13.88
N ASN A 304 -1.00 -15.42 14.75
CA ASN A 304 0.30 -14.77 14.72
C ASN A 304 1.25 -15.50 15.70
N GLU A 305 2.32 -16.06 15.16
CA GLU A 305 3.36 -16.78 15.91
C GLU A 305 4.37 -15.82 16.54
N THR A 306 4.45 -14.59 16.04
CA THR A 306 5.28 -13.50 16.56
C THR A 306 4.41 -12.29 16.90
N PRO A 307 4.86 -11.39 17.81
CA PRO A 307 4.14 -10.15 18.06
C PRO A 307 4.05 -9.31 16.78
N ILE A 308 2.92 -8.64 16.57
CA ILE A 308 2.74 -7.67 15.51
C ILE A 308 2.92 -6.29 16.13
N VAL A 309 3.97 -5.58 15.73
CA VAL A 309 4.39 -4.31 16.33
C VAL A 309 4.68 -3.27 15.26
N GLY A 310 4.84 -2.00 15.66
CA GLY A 310 5.17 -0.91 14.75
C GLY A 310 4.30 0.33 14.95
N ASP A 311 3.23 0.23 15.74
CA ASP A 311 2.47 1.42 16.14
C ASP A 311 3.26 2.15 17.24
N VAL A 312 3.79 3.29 16.87
CA VAL A 312 4.48 4.20 17.78
C VAL A 312 3.56 5.38 18.12
N THR A 313 3.68 5.88 19.32
CA THR A 313 2.95 7.06 19.74
C THR A 313 3.31 8.27 18.87
N THR A 314 2.34 9.16 18.65
CA THR A 314 2.63 10.43 17.96
C THR A 314 3.77 11.16 18.68
N PRO A 315 4.76 11.68 17.94
CA PRO A 315 5.91 12.35 18.55
C PRO A 315 5.44 13.57 19.35
N THR A 316 6.13 13.86 20.45
CA THR A 316 5.88 15.07 21.22
C THR A 316 6.25 16.31 20.38
N SER A 317 5.78 17.49 20.79
CA SER A 317 6.14 18.74 20.10
C SER A 317 7.66 18.95 20.03
N THR A 318 8.37 18.53 21.06
CA THR A 318 9.84 18.63 21.14
C THR A 318 10.50 17.65 20.16
N ASP A 319 10.07 16.40 20.15
CA ASP A 319 10.58 15.37 19.21
C ASP A 319 10.30 15.75 17.76
N LEU A 320 9.09 16.31 17.51
CA LEU A 320 8.71 16.76 16.19
C LEU A 320 9.61 17.90 15.69
N LYS A 321 9.90 18.88 16.55
CA LYS A 321 10.85 19.97 16.22
C LYS A 321 12.23 19.43 15.88
N ARG A 322 12.73 18.46 16.64
CA ARG A 322 14.01 17.80 16.39
C ARG A 322 14.00 17.08 15.03
N ARG A 323 12.97 16.27 14.75
CA ARG A 323 12.85 15.58 13.47
C ARG A 323 12.81 16.53 12.27
N ILE A 324 12.13 17.67 12.41
CA ILE A 324 12.07 18.72 11.39
C ILE A 324 13.46 19.34 11.20
N TYR A 325 14.16 19.66 12.30
CA TYR A 325 15.51 20.19 12.25
C TYR A 325 16.47 19.24 11.54
N ASP A 326 16.43 17.93 11.86
CA ASP A 326 17.28 16.91 11.28
C ASP A 326 16.97 16.66 9.80
N THR A 327 15.73 16.94 9.36
CA THR A 327 15.31 16.77 7.95
C THR A 327 15.91 17.83 7.03
N PHE A 328 16.04 19.06 7.49
CA PHE A 328 16.45 20.18 6.65
C PHE A 328 17.86 20.02 6.07
N PRO A 329 18.91 19.64 6.82
CA PRO A 329 20.25 19.44 6.30
C PRO A 329 20.37 18.25 5.35
N THR A 330 19.69 17.15 5.67
CA THR A 330 19.80 15.88 4.92
C THR A 330 19.15 15.94 3.54
N GLN A 331 18.05 16.69 3.38
CA GLN A 331 17.28 16.78 2.13
C GLN A 331 17.00 15.41 1.48
N ASN A 332 16.71 14.38 2.28
CA ASN A 332 16.50 12.98 1.88
C ASN A 332 17.71 12.32 1.18
N ARG A 333 18.92 12.75 1.47
CA ARG A 333 20.15 12.11 0.98
C ARG A 333 21.14 11.93 2.13
N ALA A 334 21.94 10.88 2.08
CA ALA A 334 23.00 10.60 3.04
C ALA A 334 24.35 10.68 2.32
N VAL A 335 25.16 11.68 2.64
CA VAL A 335 26.49 11.92 2.09
C VAL A 335 27.52 11.96 3.19
N THR A 336 27.22 12.61 4.30
CA THR A 336 28.09 12.74 5.49
C THR A 336 27.65 11.79 6.59
N GLN A 337 28.55 11.52 7.56
CA GLN A 337 28.20 10.72 8.75
C GLN A 337 27.02 11.35 9.50
N ALA A 338 26.97 12.68 9.63
CA ALA A 338 25.87 13.37 10.28
C ALA A 338 24.53 13.16 9.55
N ASP A 339 24.52 13.03 8.24
CA ASP A 339 23.30 12.75 7.48
C ASP A 339 22.74 11.35 7.81
N TYR A 340 23.60 10.33 7.97
CA TYR A 340 23.18 8.99 8.38
C TYR A 340 22.60 9.00 9.79
N GLU A 341 23.22 9.68 10.74
CA GLU A 341 22.73 9.84 12.11
C GLU A 341 21.38 10.55 12.12
N ASN A 342 21.24 11.66 11.39
CA ASN A 342 19.99 12.43 11.29
C ASN A 342 18.87 11.64 10.64
N LEU A 343 19.16 10.85 9.59
CA LEU A 343 18.18 9.97 8.97
C LEU A 343 17.70 8.88 9.94
N ALA A 344 18.59 8.31 10.76
CA ALA A 344 18.23 7.34 11.77
C ALA A 344 17.31 7.94 12.85
N TYR A 345 17.61 9.13 13.34
CA TYR A 345 16.77 9.84 14.33
C TYR A 345 15.42 10.29 13.78
N ARG A 346 15.29 10.44 12.46
CA ARG A 346 14.04 10.82 11.82
C ARG A 346 13.07 9.64 11.67
N MET A 347 13.54 8.41 11.71
CA MET A 347 12.69 7.23 11.63
C MET A 347 11.65 7.23 12.77
N PRO A 348 10.39 6.81 12.49
CA PRO A 348 9.33 6.77 13.49
C PRO A 348 9.65 5.80 14.62
#